data_ac968af863842c366a943e4ceb6b16fb
#
_entry.id   ac968af863842c366a943e4ceb6b16fb
#
_cell.length_a   1.000
_cell.length_b   1.000
_cell.length_c   1.000
_cell.angle_alpha   90.00
_cell.angle_beta   90.00
_cell.angle_gamma   90.00
#
_symmetry.space_group_name_H-M   'P 1'
#
loop_
_entity.id
_entity.type
_entity.pdbx_description
1 polymer ?
#
loop_
_entity_poly.entity_id
_entity_poly.type
_entity_poly.pdbx_seq_one_letter_code
_entity_poly.pdbx_strand_id
1 'polypeptide(L)'
;YNANWGKQLPEMPQLEQRIVLDRKRAILNVGFCPLVFRDNRYQMLVGFMLKVEAKPLKRTQRKVLSVTRATPKAARYANNSVLATGRWAKIRVPASGVYQITESLIRQAGFNDMNKVRVYGYGGNLQNERLEGAELQAKDDLKEVATCFVGGKRLFYAKGPVSWESASAAIRTRNPYSDYGYYFLTQSD
;
A
#
# COMPACT_ATOMS: atom_id res chain seq x y z
N TYR A 1 -4.57 -36.18 1.97
CA TYR A 1 -4.58 -36.15 0.49
C TYR A 1 -5.95 -35.64 0.03
N ASN A 2 -6.01 -34.45 -0.54
CA ASN A 2 -7.27 -33.88 -0.98
C ASN A 2 -7.54 -34.34 -2.43
N ALA A 3 -8.43 -35.31 -2.61
CA ALA A 3 -8.76 -35.93 -3.91
C ALA A 3 -9.28 -34.96 -4.99
N ASN A 4 -9.53 -33.70 -4.61
CA ASN A 4 -10.04 -32.67 -5.53
C ASN A 4 -8.95 -31.81 -6.19
N TRP A 5 -7.69 -31.93 -5.79
CA TRP A 5 -6.60 -31.14 -6.40
C TRP A 5 -6.38 -31.43 -7.87
N GLY A 6 -6.54 -32.69 -8.29
CA GLY A 6 -6.38 -33.06 -9.70
C GLY A 6 -7.39 -32.40 -10.63
N LYS A 7 -8.59 -32.08 -10.14
CA LYS A 7 -9.63 -31.43 -10.94
C LYS A 7 -9.37 -29.92 -11.18
N GLN A 8 -8.42 -29.34 -10.47
CA GLN A 8 -8.05 -27.92 -10.60
C GLN A 8 -6.84 -27.71 -11.52
N LEU A 9 -6.12 -28.76 -11.85
CA LEU A 9 -4.97 -28.68 -12.74
C LEU A 9 -5.41 -28.83 -14.19
N PRO A 10 -4.82 -28.05 -15.11
CA PRO A 10 -5.09 -28.18 -16.54
C PRO A 10 -4.53 -29.49 -17.10
N GLU A 11 -5.11 -29.96 -18.20
CA GLU A 11 -4.61 -31.14 -18.93
C GLU A 11 -3.29 -30.86 -19.66
N MET A 12 -3.02 -29.58 -19.96
CA MET A 12 -1.78 -29.13 -20.60
C MET A 12 -1.23 -27.90 -19.85
N PRO A 13 0.11 -27.71 -19.80
CA PRO A 13 0.69 -26.54 -19.21
C PRO A 13 0.19 -25.28 -19.90
N GLN A 14 -0.41 -24.37 -19.13
CA GLN A 14 -0.85 -23.07 -19.62
C GLN A 14 0.30 -22.07 -19.50
N LEU A 15 0.63 -21.46 -20.62
CA LEU A 15 1.69 -20.45 -20.70
C LEU A 15 1.12 -19.09 -20.37
N GLU A 16 1.62 -18.49 -19.31
CA GLU A 16 1.39 -17.09 -18.97
C GLU A 16 2.53 -16.23 -19.48
N GLN A 17 2.20 -15.16 -20.18
CA GLN A 17 3.19 -14.22 -20.68
C GLN A 17 2.84 -12.80 -20.28
N ARG A 18 3.84 -12.07 -19.79
CA ARG A 18 3.69 -10.68 -19.38
C ARG A 18 4.93 -9.88 -19.78
N ILE A 19 4.72 -8.73 -20.42
CA ILE A 19 5.80 -7.78 -20.67
C ILE A 19 5.83 -6.76 -19.52
N VAL A 20 6.96 -6.67 -18.86
CA VAL A 20 7.25 -5.66 -17.82
C VAL A 20 8.33 -4.71 -18.33
N LEU A 21 8.24 -3.44 -17.90
CA LEU A 21 9.27 -2.45 -18.17
C LEU A 21 10.11 -2.26 -16.91
N ASP A 22 11.38 -2.65 -17.00
CA ASP A 22 12.38 -2.34 -15.98
C ASP A 22 13.41 -1.36 -16.57
N ARG A 23 13.59 -0.21 -15.91
CA ARG A 23 14.55 0.84 -16.31
C ARG A 23 14.54 1.13 -17.81
N LYS A 24 13.34 1.25 -18.38
CA LYS A 24 13.09 1.47 -19.83
C LYS A 24 13.42 0.28 -20.74
N ARG A 25 13.74 -0.88 -20.19
CA ARG A 25 13.91 -2.13 -20.95
C ARG A 25 12.65 -2.98 -20.84
N ALA A 26 12.20 -3.50 -21.96
CA ALA A 26 11.10 -4.46 -21.99
C ALA A 26 11.63 -5.85 -21.64
N ILE A 27 11.06 -6.47 -20.62
CA ILE A 27 11.38 -7.83 -20.19
C ILE A 27 10.13 -8.67 -20.41
N LEU A 28 10.28 -9.78 -21.12
CA LEU A 28 9.23 -10.77 -21.26
C LEU A 28 9.35 -11.77 -20.11
N ASN A 29 8.37 -11.75 -19.20
CA ASN A 29 8.22 -12.81 -18.22
C ASN A 29 7.32 -13.89 -18.77
N VAL A 30 7.81 -15.11 -18.71
CA VAL A 30 7.06 -16.30 -19.11
C VAL A 30 6.99 -17.23 -17.91
N GLY A 31 5.77 -17.59 -17.53
CA GLY A 31 5.51 -18.51 -16.43
C GLY A 31 4.57 -19.61 -16.85
N PHE A 32 4.69 -20.78 -16.26
CA PHE A 32 3.73 -21.87 -16.40
C PHE A 32 3.82 -22.82 -15.21
N CYS A 33 2.72 -23.50 -14.92
CA CYS A 33 2.74 -24.61 -13.98
C CYS A 33 3.19 -25.87 -14.70
N PRO A 34 4.28 -26.52 -14.30
CA PRO A 34 4.77 -27.73 -14.94
C PRO A 34 3.94 -28.97 -14.60
N LEU A 35 3.07 -28.89 -13.59
CA LEU A 35 2.24 -30.00 -13.15
C LEU A 35 0.88 -29.93 -13.85
N VAL A 36 0.49 -31.04 -14.48
CA VAL A 36 -0.79 -31.22 -15.17
C VAL A 36 -1.49 -32.47 -14.65
N PHE A 37 -2.80 -32.54 -14.83
CA PHE A 37 -3.59 -33.72 -14.53
C PHE A 37 -4.22 -34.21 -15.84
N ARG A 38 -3.68 -35.32 -16.38
CA ARG A 38 -4.10 -35.88 -17.63
C ARG A 38 -4.16 -37.39 -17.52
N ASP A 39 -5.13 -38.00 -18.20
CA ASP A 39 -5.34 -39.46 -18.21
C ASP A 39 -5.44 -40.05 -16.79
N ASN A 40 -6.15 -39.31 -15.90
CA ASN A 40 -6.34 -39.64 -14.49
C ASN A 40 -5.02 -39.79 -13.67
N ARG A 41 -3.94 -39.13 -14.10
CA ARG A 41 -2.62 -39.14 -13.48
C ARG A 41 -2.02 -37.76 -13.43
N TYR A 42 -1.21 -37.53 -12.40
CA TYR A 42 -0.36 -36.36 -12.32
C TYR A 42 0.85 -36.58 -13.23
N GLN A 43 1.09 -35.62 -14.09
CA GLN A 43 2.25 -35.62 -15.00
C GLN A 43 3.00 -34.31 -14.81
N MET A 44 4.33 -34.38 -14.81
CA MET A 44 5.18 -33.21 -14.68
C MET A 44 5.97 -33.00 -15.95
N LEU A 45 5.94 -31.76 -16.48
CA LEU A 45 6.77 -31.37 -17.63
C LEU A 45 8.24 -31.32 -17.18
N VAL A 46 9.07 -32.18 -17.75
CA VAL A 46 10.49 -32.30 -17.41
C VAL A 46 11.42 -31.61 -18.39
N GLY A 47 10.93 -31.20 -19.54
CA GLY A 47 11.69 -30.47 -20.56
C GLY A 47 10.75 -29.78 -21.55
N PHE A 48 11.17 -28.63 -22.05
CA PHE A 48 10.43 -27.89 -23.08
C PHE A 48 11.39 -27.04 -23.92
N MET A 49 10.92 -26.63 -25.06
CA MET A 49 11.58 -25.66 -25.92
C MET A 49 10.68 -24.45 -26.10
N LEU A 50 11.16 -23.27 -25.76
CA LEU A 50 10.45 -22.03 -25.94
C LEU A 50 11.00 -21.25 -27.12
N LYS A 51 10.16 -21.05 -28.15
CA LYS A 51 10.49 -20.15 -29.25
C LYS A 51 9.87 -18.79 -29.02
N VAL A 52 10.70 -17.76 -28.92
CA VAL A 52 10.26 -16.37 -28.75
C VAL A 52 10.38 -15.64 -30.09
N GLU A 53 9.28 -15.11 -30.58
CA GLU A 53 9.26 -14.25 -31.77
C GLU A 53 8.90 -12.83 -31.37
N ALA A 54 9.87 -11.91 -31.48
CA ALA A 54 9.64 -10.50 -31.24
C ALA A 54 9.12 -9.82 -32.51
N LYS A 55 7.90 -9.32 -32.49
CA LYS A 55 7.34 -8.51 -33.57
C LYS A 55 7.35 -7.05 -33.17
N PRO A 56 7.93 -6.12 -33.97
CA PRO A 56 7.91 -4.72 -33.66
C PRO A 56 6.47 -4.18 -33.66
N LEU A 57 6.09 -3.48 -32.61
CA LEU A 57 4.78 -2.80 -32.54
C LEU A 57 4.71 -1.70 -33.59
N LYS A 58 3.62 -1.66 -34.36
CA LYS A 58 3.34 -0.56 -35.29
C LYS A 58 3.30 0.77 -34.53
N ARG A 59 3.72 1.86 -35.17
CA ARG A 59 3.82 3.19 -34.57
C ARG A 59 2.55 3.66 -33.84
N THR A 60 1.38 3.27 -34.33
CA THR A 60 0.07 3.54 -33.72
C THR A 60 -0.13 2.82 -32.37
N GLN A 61 0.34 1.57 -32.27
CA GLN A 61 0.24 0.79 -31.03
C GLN A 61 1.25 1.24 -29.97
N ARG A 62 2.42 1.78 -30.39
CA ARG A 62 3.36 2.43 -29.46
C ARG A 62 2.75 3.66 -28.79
N LYS A 63 1.90 4.40 -29.49
CA LYS A 63 1.20 5.58 -28.95
C LYS A 63 0.15 5.18 -27.90
N VAL A 64 -0.54 4.06 -28.08
CA VAL A 64 -1.52 3.54 -27.11
C VAL A 64 -0.84 3.03 -25.84
N LEU A 65 0.30 2.35 -25.94
CA LEU A 65 1.07 1.93 -24.75
C LEU A 65 1.71 3.10 -23.99
N SER A 66 1.96 4.22 -24.68
CA SER A 66 2.44 5.45 -24.03
C SER A 66 1.29 6.31 -23.47
N VAL A 67 0.08 6.20 -24.03
CA VAL A 67 -1.11 6.97 -23.61
C VAL A 67 -1.75 6.37 -22.36
N THR A 68 -1.60 5.08 -22.08
CA THR A 68 -1.98 4.53 -20.77
C THR A 68 -1.12 5.07 -19.61
N ARG A 69 -0.08 5.85 -19.91
CA ARG A 69 0.73 6.62 -18.93
C ARG A 69 0.29 8.06 -18.72
N ALA A 70 -0.62 8.57 -19.52
CA ALA A 70 -1.05 9.97 -19.47
C ALA A 70 -2.48 10.09 -18.91
N THR A 71 -2.72 9.62 -17.72
CA THR A 71 -3.68 10.30 -16.85
C THR A 71 -3.03 11.63 -16.47
N PRO A 72 -3.73 12.77 -16.63
CA PRO A 72 -3.14 14.06 -16.29
C PRO A 72 -2.59 13.99 -14.86
N LYS A 73 -1.30 14.18 -14.70
CA LYS A 73 -0.61 14.18 -13.40
C LYS A 73 -1.27 15.14 -12.38
N ALA A 74 -1.88 16.21 -12.91
CA ALA A 74 -2.50 17.28 -12.13
C ALA A 74 -3.79 16.87 -11.38
N ALA A 75 -4.51 15.83 -11.81
CA ALA A 75 -5.75 15.42 -11.15
C ALA A 75 -5.56 14.26 -10.16
N ARG A 76 -4.36 13.67 -10.09
CA ARG A 76 -4.13 12.42 -9.36
C ARG A 76 -3.39 12.61 -8.04
N TYR A 77 -2.59 13.66 -7.91
CA TYR A 77 -1.73 13.91 -6.76
C TYR A 77 -1.87 15.34 -6.27
N ALA A 78 -1.65 15.55 -4.97
CA ALA A 78 -1.55 16.87 -4.41
C ALA A 78 -0.37 17.64 -5.03
N ASN A 79 -0.57 18.91 -5.34
CA ASN A 79 0.49 19.75 -5.91
C ASN A 79 1.61 20.02 -4.89
N ASN A 80 1.23 20.14 -3.61
CA ASN A 80 2.15 20.36 -2.50
C ASN A 80 1.71 19.48 -1.33
N SER A 81 2.67 18.95 -0.58
CA SER A 81 2.39 18.24 0.66
C SER A 81 1.97 19.22 1.76
N VAL A 82 1.12 18.79 2.66
CA VAL A 82 0.79 19.54 3.88
C VAL A 82 2.03 19.85 4.73
N LEU A 83 3.08 19.03 4.58
CA LEU A 83 4.37 19.22 5.24
C LEU A 83 5.26 20.31 4.60
N ALA A 84 4.87 20.85 3.44
CA ALA A 84 5.68 21.84 2.73
C ALA A 84 5.83 23.17 3.47
N THR A 85 4.89 23.49 4.33
CA THR A 85 4.88 24.74 5.11
C THR A 85 4.57 24.47 6.57
N GLY A 86 4.84 25.47 7.41
CA GLY A 86 4.55 25.39 8.84
C GLY A 86 5.63 24.64 9.63
N ARG A 87 5.40 24.55 10.94
CA ARG A 87 6.25 23.82 11.87
C ARG A 87 5.60 22.48 12.20
N TRP A 88 6.39 21.41 12.15
CA TRP A 88 5.93 20.05 12.36
C TRP A 88 6.75 19.33 13.42
N ALA A 89 6.05 18.59 14.28
CA ALA A 89 6.67 17.70 15.26
C ALA A 89 6.19 16.27 15.03
N LYS A 90 7.13 15.33 14.88
CA LYS A 90 6.81 13.89 14.72
C LYS A 90 6.66 13.25 16.09
N ILE A 91 5.55 12.54 16.30
CA ILE A 91 5.29 11.75 17.50
C ILE A 91 5.17 10.27 17.15
N ARG A 92 5.40 9.39 18.12
CA ARG A 92 5.27 7.95 17.98
C ARG A 92 4.32 7.37 19.01
N VAL A 93 3.59 6.33 18.65
CA VAL A 93 2.68 5.58 19.51
C VAL A 93 3.01 4.08 19.46
N PRO A 94 3.17 3.40 20.60
CA PRO A 94 3.56 1.99 20.65
C PRO A 94 2.40 1.04 20.36
N ALA A 95 1.16 1.47 20.55
CA ALA A 95 -0.04 0.64 20.41
C ALA A 95 -1.22 1.45 19.87
N SER A 96 -2.24 0.76 19.36
CA SER A 96 -3.50 1.40 19.01
C SER A 96 -4.29 1.75 20.26
N GLY A 97 -4.88 2.94 20.30
CA GLY A 97 -5.65 3.40 21.44
C GLY A 97 -5.94 4.89 21.41
N VAL A 98 -6.59 5.37 22.46
CA VAL A 98 -6.87 6.79 22.67
C VAL A 98 -5.70 7.43 23.40
N TYR A 99 -5.17 8.48 22.82
CA TYR A 99 -4.04 9.24 23.37
C TYR A 99 -4.44 10.67 23.69
N GLN A 100 -3.91 11.17 24.78
CA GLN A 100 -4.06 12.57 25.18
C GLN A 100 -2.91 13.39 24.61
N ILE A 101 -3.25 14.52 23.99
CA ILE A 101 -2.30 15.58 23.66
C ILE A 101 -2.16 16.44 24.92
N THR A 102 -0.98 16.42 25.54
CA THR A 102 -0.73 17.12 26.79
C THR A 102 -0.08 18.49 26.52
N GLU A 103 -0.24 19.42 27.48
CA GLU A 103 0.45 20.71 27.46
C GLU A 103 1.97 20.57 27.39
N SER A 104 2.53 19.56 28.09
CA SER A 104 3.95 19.28 28.05
C SER A 104 4.40 18.87 26.63
N LEU A 105 3.63 18.01 25.96
CA LEU A 105 3.93 17.55 24.59
C LEU A 105 3.93 18.72 23.61
N ILE A 106 2.92 19.59 23.65
CA ILE A 106 2.83 20.72 22.72
C ILE A 106 3.94 21.74 22.94
N ARG A 107 4.34 22.00 24.20
CA ARG A 107 5.48 22.85 24.49
C ARG A 107 6.80 22.29 24.02
N GLN A 108 7.02 20.97 24.20
CA GLN A 108 8.19 20.27 23.65
C GLN A 108 8.25 20.36 22.12
N ALA A 109 7.08 20.27 21.46
CA ALA A 109 6.95 20.46 20.03
C ALA A 109 7.15 21.94 19.59
N GLY A 110 7.19 22.85 20.55
CA GLY A 110 7.33 24.29 20.36
C GLY A 110 6.05 24.98 19.92
N PHE A 111 4.92 24.43 20.34
CA PHE A 111 3.59 25.01 20.17
C PHE A 111 3.12 25.65 21.48
N ASN A 112 2.17 26.59 21.40
CA ASN A 112 1.70 27.38 22.54
C ASN A 112 0.17 27.37 22.72
N ASP A 113 -0.59 26.88 21.76
CA ASP A 113 -2.05 26.83 21.80
C ASP A 113 -2.61 25.46 21.53
N MET A 114 -3.12 24.78 22.56
CA MET A 114 -3.72 23.46 22.49
C MET A 114 -4.90 23.40 21.51
N ASN A 115 -5.68 24.48 21.40
CA ASN A 115 -6.86 24.49 20.52
C ASN A 115 -6.50 24.54 19.04
N LYS A 116 -5.34 25.09 18.72
CA LYS A 116 -4.82 25.22 17.36
C LYS A 116 -3.98 24.03 16.91
N VAL A 117 -3.63 23.10 17.81
CA VAL A 117 -2.83 21.91 17.44
C VAL A 117 -3.68 20.96 16.61
N ARG A 118 -3.14 20.49 15.52
CA ARG A 118 -3.73 19.49 14.62
C ARG A 118 -2.83 18.27 14.52
N VAL A 119 -3.44 17.10 14.31
CA VAL A 119 -2.76 15.81 14.18
C VAL A 119 -2.92 15.31 12.77
N TYR A 120 -1.83 14.85 12.13
CA TYR A 120 -1.85 14.29 10.79
C TYR A 120 -1.16 12.94 10.76
N GLY A 121 -1.63 12.00 9.94
CA GLY A 121 -0.97 10.73 9.71
C GLY A 121 -1.93 9.58 9.57
N TYR A 122 -1.35 8.42 9.25
CA TYR A 122 -2.08 7.17 9.05
C TYR A 122 -1.81 6.14 10.14
N GLY A 123 -0.84 6.40 11.03
CA GLY A 123 -0.42 5.49 12.09
C GLY A 123 0.60 4.45 11.64
N GLY A 124 0.56 3.28 12.28
CA GLY A 124 1.56 2.23 12.13
C GLY A 124 1.06 0.96 11.46
N ASN A 125 -0.19 0.89 11.02
CA ASN A 125 -0.69 -0.30 10.32
C ASN A 125 0.09 -0.53 9.03
N LEU A 126 0.29 -1.81 8.69
CA LEU A 126 0.89 -2.20 7.43
C LEU A 126 0.04 -1.70 6.27
N GLN A 127 0.68 -1.10 5.29
CA GLN A 127 0.03 -0.72 4.04
C GLN A 127 0.06 -1.87 3.06
N ASN A 128 -0.87 -1.86 2.11
CA ASN A 128 -0.88 -2.83 1.03
C ASN A 128 0.41 -2.70 0.20
N GLU A 129 0.99 -3.82 -0.22
CA GLU A 129 2.20 -3.83 -1.07
C GLU A 129 1.98 -3.12 -2.41
N ARG A 130 0.75 -3.19 -2.92
CA ARG A 130 0.34 -2.48 -4.14
C ARG A 130 -0.61 -1.37 -3.76
N LEU A 131 -0.12 -0.13 -3.84
CA LEU A 131 -0.94 1.07 -3.76
C LEU A 131 -1.33 1.48 -5.18
N GLU A 132 -2.55 1.19 -5.59
CA GLU A 132 -3.06 1.49 -6.93
C GLU A 132 -4.39 2.26 -6.88
N GLY A 133 -4.63 3.06 -7.92
CA GLY A 133 -5.91 3.72 -8.14
C GLY A 133 -6.36 4.62 -6.99
N ALA A 134 -7.55 4.35 -6.47
CA ALA A 134 -8.17 5.17 -5.43
C ALA A 134 -7.44 5.13 -4.08
N GLU A 135 -6.82 3.99 -3.74
CA GLU A 135 -6.05 3.86 -2.50
C GLU A 135 -4.78 4.71 -2.53
N LEU A 136 -4.05 4.67 -3.65
CA LEU A 136 -2.88 5.52 -3.85
C LEU A 136 -3.25 7.00 -3.77
N GLN A 137 -4.35 7.40 -4.43
CA GLN A 137 -4.84 8.77 -4.37
C GLN A 137 -5.27 9.18 -2.95
N ALA A 138 -5.90 8.27 -2.21
CA ALA A 138 -6.36 8.53 -0.85
C ALA A 138 -5.20 8.72 0.15
N LYS A 139 -4.02 8.17 -0.16
CA LYS A 139 -2.82 8.22 0.69
C LYS A 139 -1.69 9.06 0.10
N ASP A 140 -1.99 9.86 -0.90
CA ASP A 140 -1.00 10.70 -1.60
C ASP A 140 -0.33 11.71 -0.67
N ASP A 141 -1.10 12.28 0.25
CA ASP A 141 -0.60 13.18 1.28
C ASP A 141 -1.18 12.83 2.66
N LEU A 142 -0.60 13.38 3.72
CA LEU A 142 -1.06 13.15 5.08
C LEU A 142 -2.47 13.71 5.29
N LYS A 143 -3.29 12.93 6.02
CA LYS A 143 -4.64 13.35 6.40
C LYS A 143 -4.69 13.79 7.86
N GLU A 144 -5.52 14.79 8.12
CA GLU A 144 -5.85 15.21 9.46
C GLU A 144 -6.61 14.10 10.19
N VAL A 145 -6.22 13.85 11.42
CA VAL A 145 -6.87 12.90 12.34
C VAL A 145 -7.82 13.66 13.24
N ALA A 146 -9.05 13.18 13.34
CA ALA A 146 -10.05 13.77 14.19
C ALA A 146 -9.58 13.79 15.66
N THR A 147 -9.80 14.91 16.31
CA THR A 147 -9.54 15.11 17.73
C THR A 147 -10.81 15.56 18.44
N CYS A 148 -10.94 15.26 19.73
CA CYS A 148 -12.06 15.73 20.55
C CYS A 148 -11.58 16.21 21.92
N PHE A 149 -12.41 17.01 22.58
CA PHE A 149 -12.21 17.40 23.97
C PHE A 149 -13.18 16.63 24.87
N VAL A 150 -12.64 15.97 25.88
CA VAL A 150 -13.41 15.25 26.90
C VAL A 150 -12.84 15.60 28.27
N GLY A 151 -13.66 16.18 29.14
CA GLY A 151 -13.22 16.60 30.48
C GLY A 151 -12.01 17.55 30.46
N GLY A 152 -11.95 18.48 29.50
CA GLY A 152 -10.83 19.42 29.35
C GLY A 152 -9.56 18.81 28.73
N LYS A 153 -9.57 17.53 28.40
CA LYS A 153 -8.44 16.81 27.77
C LYS A 153 -8.64 16.70 26.26
N ARG A 154 -7.64 17.05 25.48
CA ARG A 154 -7.67 16.84 24.04
C ARG A 154 -7.19 15.45 23.70
N LEU A 155 -8.04 14.69 23.03
CA LEU A 155 -7.84 13.27 22.74
C LEU A 155 -7.87 13.01 21.23
N PHE A 156 -7.13 11.99 20.79
CA PHE A 156 -7.25 11.42 19.45
C PHE A 156 -7.05 9.91 19.50
N TYR A 157 -7.62 9.20 18.54
CA TYR A 157 -7.38 7.77 18.38
C TYR A 157 -6.17 7.56 17.48
N ALA A 158 -5.18 6.83 17.98
CA ALA A 158 -3.98 6.48 17.23
C ALA A 158 -3.96 4.98 16.89
N LYS A 159 -3.47 4.68 15.70
CA LYS A 159 -3.20 3.32 15.21
C LYS A 159 -1.72 3.00 15.44
N GLY A 160 -1.46 1.97 16.25
CA GLY A 160 -0.11 1.43 16.45
C GLY A 160 0.31 0.47 15.34
N PRO A 161 1.43 -0.26 15.52
CA PRO A 161 2.00 -1.16 14.50
C PRO A 161 1.23 -2.46 14.33
N VAL A 162 0.23 -2.72 15.14
CA VAL A 162 -0.60 -3.93 15.09
C VAL A 162 -1.99 -3.58 14.62
N SER A 163 -2.46 -4.27 13.59
CA SER A 163 -3.83 -4.18 13.08
C SER A 163 -4.56 -5.53 13.21
N TRP A 164 -5.89 -5.46 13.22
CA TRP A 164 -6.77 -6.60 13.15
C TRP A 164 -7.46 -6.59 11.79
N GLU A 165 -7.47 -7.71 11.07
CA GLU A 165 -8.07 -7.80 9.74
C GLU A 165 -9.58 -7.74 9.81
N SER A 166 -10.18 -8.39 10.80
CA SER A 166 -11.60 -8.25 11.10
C SER A 166 -11.89 -8.51 12.57
N ALA A 167 -13.02 -8.01 13.06
CA ALA A 167 -13.48 -8.27 14.41
C ALA A 167 -13.82 -9.76 14.64
N SER A 168 -14.18 -10.48 13.57
CA SER A 168 -14.59 -11.89 13.64
C SER A 168 -13.45 -12.89 13.43
N ALA A 169 -12.40 -12.50 12.71
CA ALA A 169 -11.33 -13.43 12.30
C ALA A 169 -10.21 -13.57 13.35
N ALA A 170 -10.12 -12.70 14.34
CA ALA A 170 -9.04 -12.67 15.33
C ALA A 170 -7.62 -12.71 14.73
N ILE A 171 -7.51 -12.36 13.42
CA ILE A 171 -6.23 -12.34 12.72
C ILE A 171 -5.55 -10.99 13.00
N ARG A 172 -4.36 -11.09 13.57
CA ARG A 172 -3.54 -9.96 13.96
C ARG A 172 -2.32 -9.86 13.07
N THR A 173 -2.18 -8.73 12.38
CA THR A 173 -1.03 -8.42 11.54
C THR A 173 -0.17 -7.37 12.22
N ARG A 174 1.11 -7.67 12.41
CA ARG A 174 2.10 -6.71 12.91
C ARG A 174 2.88 -6.13 11.75
N ASN A 175 3.10 -4.84 11.79
CA ASN A 175 3.98 -4.16 10.84
C ASN A 175 5.43 -4.66 11.04
N PRO A 176 6.06 -5.34 10.05
CA PRO A 176 7.42 -5.84 10.18
C PRO A 176 8.48 -4.74 10.03
N TYR A 177 8.10 -3.54 9.58
CA TYR A 177 9.04 -2.43 9.29
C TYR A 177 9.13 -1.42 10.43
N SER A 178 8.20 -1.45 11.39
CA SER A 178 8.17 -0.49 12.49
C SER A 178 7.48 -1.01 13.72
N ASP A 179 8.06 -0.75 14.89
CA ASP A 179 7.48 -1.04 16.20
C ASP A 179 6.54 0.07 16.70
N TYR A 180 6.36 1.14 15.93
CA TYR A 180 5.57 2.30 16.31
C TYR A 180 4.67 2.75 15.17
N GLY A 181 3.52 3.34 15.54
CA GLY A 181 2.76 4.21 14.68
C GLY A 181 3.30 5.64 14.76
N TYR A 182 3.31 6.37 13.66
CA TYR A 182 3.79 7.74 13.61
C TYR A 182 2.71 8.71 13.18
N TYR A 183 2.72 9.87 13.84
CA TYR A 183 1.86 11.00 13.54
C TYR A 183 2.66 12.30 13.57
N PHE A 184 2.11 13.32 12.97
CA PHE A 184 2.70 14.64 12.92
C PHE A 184 1.76 15.63 13.58
N LEU A 185 2.31 16.46 14.43
CA LEU A 185 1.61 17.59 15.04
C LEU A 185 2.03 18.88 14.36
N THR A 186 1.07 19.76 14.15
CA THR A 186 1.31 21.14 13.72
C THR A 186 0.36 22.05 14.47
N GLN A 187 0.68 23.33 14.55
CA GLN A 187 -0.22 24.36 15.03
C GLN A 187 -0.63 25.22 13.84
N SER A 188 -1.94 25.33 13.60
CA SER A 188 -2.46 26.28 12.61
C SER A 188 -2.42 27.71 13.18
N ASP A 189 -2.18 28.67 12.34
CA ASP A 189 -2.24 30.10 12.68
C ASP A 189 -3.66 30.54 13.02
#